data_fb09fdb062aaf38281ca15a29c1122e4
#
_entry.id   fb09fdb062aaf38281ca15a29c1122e4
#
_cell.length_a   1.000
_cell.length_b   1.000
_cell.length_c   1.000
_cell.angle_alpha   90.00
_cell.angle_beta   90.00
_cell.angle_gamma   90.00
#
_symmetry.space_group_name_H-M   'P 1'
#
loop_
_entity.id
_entity.type
_entity.pdbx_description
1 polymer ?
#
loop_
_entity_poly.entity_id
_entity_poly.type
_entity_poly.pdbx_seq_one_letter_code
_entity_poly.pdbx_strand_id
1 'polypeptide(L)'
;MRNCIITFRSVTPAQRAEVVLRRAGVECTIQRTPKWMEEKGCGYSLRLACRDVMAASALLRQAGVNFRKAYSLGENGMPEELRL
;
A
#
# COMPACT_ATOMS: atom_id res chain seq x y z
N MET A 1 3.45 0.06 -16.72
CA MET A 1 4.10 0.35 -15.43
C MET A 1 3.49 -0.52 -14.35
N ARG A 2 4.31 -1.18 -13.55
CA ARG A 2 3.80 -2.03 -12.48
C ARG A 2 3.30 -1.21 -11.32
N ASN A 3 2.17 -1.63 -10.78
CA ASN A 3 1.62 -1.04 -9.57
C ASN A 3 1.77 -2.01 -8.39
N CYS A 4 2.01 -1.44 -7.22
CA CYS A 4 2.01 -2.17 -5.97
C CYS A 4 0.87 -1.66 -5.09
N ILE A 5 0.43 -2.52 -4.18
CA ILE A 5 -0.61 -2.18 -3.22
C ILE A 5 -0.09 -2.48 -1.82
N ILE A 6 -0.23 -1.49 -0.92
CA ILE A 6 0.08 -1.67 0.50
C ILE A 6 -1.25 -1.67 1.25
N THR A 7 -1.52 -2.72 2.02
CA THR A 7 -2.79 -2.88 2.72
C THR A 7 -2.72 -2.40 4.16
N PHE A 8 -3.83 -1.90 4.66
CA PHE A 8 -3.98 -1.37 6.02
C PHE A 8 -5.22 -1.95 6.68
N ARG A 9 -5.25 -1.95 8.00
CA ARG A 9 -6.38 -2.46 8.77
C ARG A 9 -7.65 -1.65 8.60
N SER A 10 -7.48 -0.33 8.45
CA SER A 10 -8.62 0.58 8.42
C SER A 10 -8.24 1.82 7.62
N VAL A 11 -9.20 2.72 7.45
CA VAL A 11 -8.99 3.96 6.70
C VAL A 11 -8.01 4.90 7.39
N THR A 12 -8.00 4.95 8.73
CA THR A 12 -7.17 5.90 9.46
C THR A 12 -5.68 5.74 9.19
N PRO A 13 -5.06 4.55 9.37
CA PRO A 13 -3.65 4.41 9.01
C PRO A 13 -3.40 4.56 7.51
N ALA A 14 -4.36 4.20 6.66
CA ALA A 14 -4.21 4.40 5.23
C ALA A 14 -4.14 5.89 4.87
N GLN A 15 -4.98 6.71 5.48
CA GLN A 15 -4.95 8.16 5.27
C GLN A 15 -3.66 8.78 5.78
N ARG A 16 -3.17 8.35 6.94
CA ARG A 16 -1.89 8.83 7.46
C ARG A 16 -0.75 8.48 6.52
N ALA A 17 -0.76 7.25 6.01
CA ALA A 17 0.24 6.81 5.05
C ALA A 17 0.21 7.66 3.78
N GLU A 18 -0.98 7.96 3.26
CA GLU A 18 -1.11 8.80 2.09
C GLU A 18 -0.46 10.17 2.31
N VAL A 19 -0.72 10.79 3.46
CA VAL A 19 -0.14 12.10 3.79
C VAL A 19 1.39 12.01 3.85
N VAL A 20 1.91 11.00 4.54
CA VAL A 20 3.37 10.83 4.67
C VAL A 20 4.03 10.67 3.30
N LEU A 21 3.47 9.82 2.46
CA LEU A 21 4.05 9.53 1.16
C LEU A 21 3.95 10.72 0.20
N ARG A 22 2.81 11.42 0.19
CA ARG A 22 2.65 12.59 -0.67
C ARG A 22 3.59 13.72 -0.28
N ARG A 23 3.82 13.92 1.00
CA ARG A 23 4.79 14.91 1.47
C ARG A 23 6.22 14.59 1.04
N ALA A 24 6.51 13.32 0.85
CA ALA A 24 7.83 12.86 0.38
C ALA A 24 7.92 12.82 -1.14
N GLY A 25 6.88 13.24 -1.85
CA GLY A 25 6.87 13.25 -3.31
C GLY A 25 6.50 11.92 -3.95
N VAL A 26 5.96 10.99 -3.16
CA VAL A 26 5.52 9.69 -3.67
C VAL A 26 4.05 9.76 -4.05
N GLU A 27 3.74 9.52 -5.31
CA GLU A 27 2.36 9.48 -5.78
C GLU A 27 1.70 8.18 -5.31
N CYS A 28 0.52 8.29 -4.72
CA CYS A 28 -0.25 7.15 -4.28
C CYS A 28 -1.73 7.49 -4.26
N THR A 29 -2.57 6.44 -4.34
CA THR A 29 -4.01 6.59 -4.32
C THR A 29 -4.59 5.65 -3.28
N ILE A 30 -5.42 6.21 -2.38
CA ILE A 30 -6.11 5.40 -1.39
C ILE A 30 -7.34 4.74 -2.04
N GLN A 31 -7.57 3.47 -1.70
CA GLN A 31 -8.70 2.71 -2.23
C GLN A 31 -9.11 1.63 -1.23
N ARG A 32 -10.29 1.07 -1.42
CA ARG A 32 -10.68 -0.11 -0.65
C ARG A 32 -9.90 -1.31 -1.13
N THR A 33 -9.43 -2.11 -0.18
CA THR A 33 -8.75 -3.35 -0.51
C THR A 33 -9.73 -4.30 -1.18
N PRO A 34 -9.38 -4.88 -2.35
CA PRO A 34 -10.25 -5.87 -2.98
C PRO A 34 -10.55 -7.04 -2.05
N LYS A 35 -11.76 -7.59 -2.15
CA LYS A 35 -12.20 -8.69 -1.28
C LYS A 35 -11.29 -9.90 -1.32
N TRP A 36 -10.72 -10.20 -2.47
CA TRP A 36 -9.84 -11.34 -2.63
C TRP A 36 -8.46 -11.17 -2.00
N MET A 37 -8.10 -9.94 -1.63
CA MET A 37 -6.87 -9.63 -0.89
C MET A 37 -7.11 -9.51 0.61
N GLU A 38 -8.35 -9.39 1.03
CA GLU A 38 -8.70 -9.07 2.40
C GLU A 38 -9.66 -10.13 2.95
N GLU A 39 -9.18 -10.96 3.84
CA GLU A 39 -9.97 -12.04 4.43
C GLU A 39 -11.13 -11.54 5.28
N LYS A 40 -11.03 -10.34 5.83
CA LYS A 40 -12.03 -9.79 6.75
C LYS A 40 -12.86 -8.66 6.15
N GLY A 41 -12.67 -8.35 4.89
CA GLY A 41 -13.57 -7.50 4.12
C GLY A 41 -13.65 -6.02 4.44
N CYS A 42 -12.81 -5.48 5.31
CA CYS A 42 -12.91 -4.08 5.73
C CYS A 42 -11.59 -3.31 5.66
N GLY A 43 -10.73 -3.67 4.74
CA GLY A 43 -9.42 -3.03 4.63
C GLY A 43 -9.37 -1.90 3.62
N TYR A 44 -8.41 -1.02 3.81
CA TYR A 44 -8.05 0.02 2.85
C TYR A 44 -6.63 -0.20 2.41
N SER A 45 -6.30 0.30 1.22
CA SER A 45 -4.96 0.14 0.68
C SER A 45 -4.52 1.39 -0.07
N LEU A 46 -3.21 1.49 -0.29
CA LEU A 46 -2.63 2.50 -1.15
C LEU A 46 -2.05 1.84 -2.38
N ARG A 47 -2.40 2.39 -3.54
CA ARG A 47 -1.82 1.97 -4.81
C ARG A 47 -0.72 2.95 -5.19
N LEU A 48 0.44 2.43 -5.56
CA LEU A 48 1.59 3.24 -5.94
C LEU A 48 2.45 2.46 -6.93
N ALA A 49 3.39 3.16 -7.57
CA ALA A 49 4.30 2.50 -8.49
C ALA A 49 5.23 1.57 -7.72
N CYS A 50 5.48 0.38 -8.26
CA CYS A 50 6.34 -0.60 -7.59
C CYS A 50 7.76 -0.09 -7.37
N ARG A 51 8.26 0.78 -8.24
CA ARG A 51 9.58 1.39 -8.06
C ARG A 51 9.69 2.19 -6.76
N ASP A 52 8.56 2.65 -6.23
CA ASP A 52 8.52 3.47 -5.01
C ASP A 52 8.22 2.66 -3.75
N VAL A 53 7.88 1.37 -3.88
CA VAL A 53 7.36 0.61 -2.75
C VAL A 53 8.37 0.43 -1.62
N MET A 54 9.64 0.25 -1.94
CA MET A 54 10.68 0.09 -0.90
C MET A 54 10.89 1.38 -0.12
N ALA A 55 10.99 2.50 -0.84
CA ALA A 55 11.12 3.81 -0.20
C ALA A 55 9.86 4.14 0.61
N ALA A 56 8.69 3.83 0.07
CA ALA A 56 7.43 4.06 0.77
C ALA A 56 7.37 3.28 2.08
N SER A 57 7.76 2.00 2.06
CA SER A 57 7.73 1.18 3.28
C SER A 57 8.66 1.75 4.35
N ALA A 58 9.84 2.21 3.96
CA ALA A 58 10.79 2.81 4.89
C ALA A 58 10.24 4.11 5.49
N LEU A 59 9.63 4.95 4.66
CA LEU A 59 9.01 6.19 5.12
C LEU A 59 7.88 5.94 6.12
N LEU A 60 7.06 4.94 5.85
CA LEU A 60 5.95 4.59 6.74
C LEU A 60 6.47 4.08 8.09
N ARG A 61 7.51 3.26 8.08
CA ARG A 61 8.12 2.78 9.32
C ARG A 61 8.70 3.93 10.14
N GLN A 62 9.39 4.86 9.48
CA GLN A 62 9.95 6.02 10.16
C GLN A 62 8.87 6.90 10.77
N ALA A 63 7.72 7.00 10.11
CA ALA A 63 6.60 7.80 10.60
C ALA A 63 5.74 7.06 11.63
N GLY A 64 6.05 5.81 11.94
CA GLY A 64 5.28 5.02 12.88
C GLY A 64 3.92 4.58 12.34
N VAL A 65 3.76 4.53 11.02
CA VAL A 65 2.51 4.08 10.40
C VAL A 65 2.63 2.59 10.10
N ASN A 66 1.78 1.80 10.74
CA ASN A 66 1.78 0.35 10.54
C ASN A 66 0.96 -0.02 9.31
N PHE A 67 1.51 -0.91 8.47
CA PHE A 67 0.78 -1.50 7.35
C PHE A 67 0.77 -3.02 7.52
N ARG A 68 -0.16 -3.69 6.83
CA ARG A 68 -0.29 -5.13 6.97
C ARG A 68 0.59 -5.88 5.99
N LYS A 69 0.31 -5.75 4.71
CA LYS A 69 1.01 -6.47 3.66
C LYS A 69 1.19 -5.58 2.44
N ALA A 70 2.10 -5.97 1.58
CA ALA A 70 2.28 -5.32 0.30
C ALA A 70 2.25 -6.37 -0.80
N TYR A 71 1.68 -6.00 -1.94
CA TYR A 71 1.56 -6.89 -3.09
C TYR A 71 1.99 -6.15 -4.35
N SER A 72 2.65 -6.86 -5.26
CA SER A 72 2.83 -6.36 -6.62
C SER A 72 1.75 -6.96 -7.50
N LEU A 73 1.24 -6.15 -8.43
CA LEU A 73 0.28 -6.62 -9.42
C LEU A 73 1.06 -6.95 -10.69
N GLY A 74 1.13 -8.25 -11.02
CA GLY A 74 1.82 -8.72 -12.20
C GLY A 74 1.06 -8.38 -13.48
N GLU A 75 1.69 -8.63 -14.63
CA GLU A 75 1.09 -8.35 -15.93
C GLU A 75 -0.21 -9.13 -16.17
N ASN A 76 -0.35 -10.26 -15.53
CA ASN A 76 -1.56 -11.10 -15.63
C ASN A 76 -2.61 -10.71 -14.59
N GLY A 77 -2.40 -9.64 -13.83
CA GLY A 77 -3.32 -9.20 -12.80
C GLY A 77 -3.27 -10.01 -11.50
N MET A 78 -2.44 -11.03 -11.42
CA MET A 78 -2.29 -11.84 -10.21
C MET A 78 -1.38 -11.15 -9.22
N PRO A 79 -1.81 -11.00 -7.95
CA PRO A 79 -0.98 -10.34 -6.95
C PRO A 79 0.13 -11.27 -6.46
N GLU A 80 1.27 -10.66 -6.19
CA GLU A 80 2.39 -11.32 -5.54
C GLU A 80 2.70 -10.61 -4.23
N GLU A 81 2.71 -11.33 -3.13
CA GLU A 81 3.04 -10.72 -1.85
C GLU A 81 4.51 -10.33 -1.82
N LEU A 82 4.77 -9.12 -1.36
CA LEU A 82 6.14 -8.60 -1.21
C LEU A 82 6.53 -8.66 0.25
N ARG A 83 7.77 -9.06 0.50
CA ARG A 83 8.35 -8.99 1.84
C ARG A 83 9.11 -7.67 1.97
N LEU A 84 8.58 -6.81 2.81
CA LEU A 84 9.18 -5.50 3.03
C LEU A 84 9.89 -5.38 4.37
#